data_b5b48cc9409876306c86c57c64d8f2c9
#
_entry.id   b5b48cc9409876306c86c57c64d8f2c9
#
_cell.length_a   1.000
_cell.length_b   1.000
_cell.length_c   1.000
_cell.angle_alpha   90.00
_cell.angle_beta   90.00
_cell.angle_gamma   90.00
#
_symmetry.space_group_name_H-M   'P 1'
#
loop_
_entity.id
_entity.type
_entity.pdbx_description
1 polymer ?
#
loop_
_entity_poly.entity_id
_entity_poly.type
_entity_poly.pdbx_seq_one_letter_code
_entity_poly.pdbx_strand_id
1 'polypeptide(L)'
;MGEIDGWPAVGTEIVVPRSEMRPGGSAGNTALALSGMGIAHRLVASVGNDGMGKWLAESFDAACSTWVTDDSDTTISVGIVHKGGDRVFFTAPGHLHHARLDDLLAQIPAAPSGSSFACISGGFLMPSLVEGTSELLRLLKRQGWQTAIDPGWPPEGWTAANMARSFEWLSLVDYALLNAEEVKGLAEDDDLDAAIIKLSARLGGGQTLVIKKGPDGAAAVRDGMLLSAKAPPVKVIDTVGAGDTFNAAFLAALSREEGGQAALEHGVRAASLAISTFPRKYSA
;
A
#
# COMPACT_ATOMS: atom_id res chain seq x y z
N MET A 1 0.77 -14.84 11.39
CA MET A 1 -0.37 -14.21 12.10
C MET A 1 -1.10 -15.24 12.94
N GLY A 2 -1.58 -14.86 14.12
CA GLY A 2 -2.39 -15.73 15.00
C GLY A 2 -3.63 -15.00 15.48
N GLU A 3 -4.73 -15.75 15.72
CA GLU A 3 -5.99 -15.20 16.22
C GLU A 3 -6.05 -15.39 17.76
N ILE A 4 -6.40 -14.33 18.49
CA ILE A 4 -6.55 -14.36 19.96
C ILE A 4 -7.89 -13.79 20.40
N ASP A 5 -8.30 -14.12 21.63
CA ASP A 5 -9.48 -13.60 22.31
C ASP A 5 -9.04 -12.78 23.53
N GLY A 6 -8.69 -11.52 23.30
CA GLY A 6 -8.11 -10.62 24.29
C GLY A 6 -6.58 -10.79 24.42
N TRP A 7 -5.95 -9.83 25.12
CA TRP A 7 -4.51 -9.85 25.38
C TRP A 7 -4.19 -10.80 26.52
N PRO A 8 -3.10 -11.60 26.38
CA PRO A 8 -2.65 -12.45 27.49
C PRO A 8 -2.18 -11.59 28.67
N ALA A 9 -2.32 -12.13 29.88
CA ALA A 9 -1.70 -11.51 31.04
C ALA A 9 -0.17 -11.56 30.93
N VAL A 10 0.51 -10.54 31.45
CA VAL A 10 1.98 -10.51 31.47
C VAL A 10 2.56 -11.76 32.12
N GLY A 11 3.54 -12.38 31.48
CA GLY A 11 4.19 -13.60 31.97
C GLY A 11 3.43 -14.89 31.66
N THR A 12 2.39 -14.87 30.84
CA THR A 12 1.63 -16.05 30.42
C THR A 12 1.88 -16.38 28.92
N GLU A 13 1.52 -17.62 28.55
CA GLU A 13 1.57 -18.11 27.17
C GLU A 13 0.14 -18.33 26.65
N ILE A 14 -0.11 -17.97 25.39
CA ILE A 14 -1.33 -18.34 24.67
C ILE A 14 -0.96 -19.23 23.50
N VAL A 15 -1.66 -20.36 23.40
CA VAL A 15 -1.60 -21.23 22.23
C VAL A 15 -2.59 -20.71 21.19
N VAL A 16 -2.08 -20.26 20.05
CA VAL A 16 -2.91 -19.80 18.93
C VAL A 16 -3.29 -20.99 18.05
N PRO A 17 -4.55 -21.06 17.58
CA PRO A 17 -5.03 -22.20 16.79
C PRO A 17 -4.40 -22.26 15.39
N ARG A 18 -3.92 -21.12 14.89
CA ARG A 18 -3.31 -21.00 13.57
C ARG A 18 -2.25 -19.91 13.56
N SER A 19 -1.15 -20.18 12.88
CA SER A 19 -0.16 -19.18 12.50
C SER A 19 0.24 -19.37 11.05
N GLU A 20 0.66 -18.31 10.38
CA GLU A 20 1.20 -18.37 9.04
C GLU A 20 2.35 -17.39 8.89
N MET A 21 3.30 -17.75 8.02
CA MET A 21 4.34 -16.86 7.53
C MET A 21 4.06 -16.57 6.06
N ARG A 22 4.09 -15.31 5.67
CA ARG A 22 3.84 -14.90 4.28
C ARG A 22 4.70 -13.69 3.91
N PRO A 23 5.03 -13.53 2.62
CA PRO A 23 5.62 -12.29 2.15
C PRO A 23 4.67 -11.12 2.44
N GLY A 24 5.24 -9.94 2.72
CA GLY A 24 4.51 -8.76 3.14
C GLY A 24 5.16 -7.48 2.61
N GLY A 25 4.84 -6.37 3.30
CA GLY A 25 5.16 -5.03 2.86
C GLY A 25 4.15 -4.53 1.80
N SER A 26 3.79 -3.24 1.85
CA SER A 26 2.72 -2.71 0.97
C SER A 26 3.05 -2.88 -0.51
N ALA A 27 4.28 -2.56 -0.92
CA ALA A 27 4.72 -2.77 -2.31
C ALA A 27 4.73 -4.26 -2.69
N GLY A 28 5.19 -5.14 -1.78
CA GLY A 28 5.18 -6.59 -1.97
C GLY A 28 3.76 -7.15 -2.14
N ASN A 29 2.82 -6.77 -1.27
CA ASN A 29 1.43 -7.17 -1.37
C ASN A 29 0.78 -6.70 -2.69
N THR A 30 1.08 -5.46 -3.12
CA THR A 30 0.62 -4.93 -4.41
C THR A 30 1.17 -5.77 -5.57
N ALA A 31 2.45 -6.12 -5.56
CA ALA A 31 3.08 -6.95 -6.59
C ALA A 31 2.49 -8.37 -6.63
N LEU A 32 2.27 -9.00 -5.46
CA LEU A 32 1.61 -10.31 -5.38
C LEU A 32 0.19 -10.28 -5.96
N ALA A 33 -0.56 -9.20 -5.70
CA ALA A 33 -1.89 -9.02 -6.27
C ALA A 33 -1.83 -8.87 -7.80
N LEU A 34 -0.91 -8.07 -8.33
CA LEU A 34 -0.68 -7.92 -9.77
C LEU A 34 -0.30 -9.25 -10.43
N SER A 35 0.63 -10.02 -9.81
CA SER A 35 0.99 -11.36 -10.27
C SER A 35 -0.22 -12.29 -10.31
N GLY A 36 -1.01 -12.32 -9.23
CA GLY A 36 -2.21 -13.17 -9.13
C GLY A 36 -3.34 -12.78 -10.11
N MET A 37 -3.33 -11.55 -10.60
CA MET A 37 -4.23 -11.06 -11.66
C MET A 37 -3.63 -11.21 -13.07
N GLY A 38 -2.39 -11.69 -13.21
CA GLY A 38 -1.71 -11.79 -14.51
C GLY A 38 -1.35 -10.45 -15.15
N ILE A 39 -1.19 -9.40 -14.34
CA ILE A 39 -0.87 -8.04 -14.81
C ILE A 39 0.64 -7.85 -14.89
N ALA A 40 1.13 -7.36 -16.02
CA ALA A 40 2.53 -7.03 -16.20
C ALA A 40 2.95 -5.92 -15.22
N HIS A 41 4.00 -6.18 -14.46
CA HIS A 41 4.50 -5.26 -13.44
C HIS A 41 5.99 -5.50 -13.17
N ARG A 42 6.59 -4.59 -12.40
CA ARG A 42 7.91 -4.77 -11.81
C ARG A 42 7.91 -4.26 -10.39
N LEU A 43 8.32 -5.10 -9.46
CA LEU A 43 8.64 -4.72 -8.09
C LEU A 43 10.12 -4.34 -8.01
N VAL A 44 10.40 -3.16 -7.45
CA VAL A 44 11.75 -2.76 -7.02
C VAL A 44 11.69 -2.56 -5.51
N ALA A 45 12.43 -3.36 -4.77
CA ALA A 45 12.37 -3.35 -3.31
C ALA A 45 13.72 -3.78 -2.70
N SER A 46 13.84 -3.67 -1.38
CA SER A 46 15.01 -4.12 -0.62
C SER A 46 14.69 -5.33 0.25
N VAL A 47 15.71 -6.10 0.58
CA VAL A 47 15.68 -7.21 1.53
C VAL A 47 16.94 -7.21 2.39
N GLY A 48 16.89 -7.86 3.55
CA GLY A 48 18.07 -8.12 4.35
C GLY A 48 18.91 -9.27 3.79
N ASN A 49 20.20 -9.29 4.16
CA ASN A 49 21.14 -10.35 3.80
C ASN A 49 21.06 -11.52 4.79
N ASP A 50 19.86 -12.09 4.93
CA ASP A 50 19.60 -13.20 5.85
C ASP A 50 18.73 -14.28 5.20
N GLY A 51 18.43 -15.35 5.93
CA GLY A 51 17.58 -16.43 5.46
C GLY A 51 16.14 -15.99 5.17
N MET A 52 15.65 -14.99 5.88
CA MET A 52 14.31 -14.43 5.66
C MET A 52 14.26 -13.55 4.42
N GLY A 53 15.32 -12.78 4.14
CA GLY A 53 15.44 -11.99 2.91
C GLY A 53 15.51 -12.88 1.67
N LYS A 54 16.28 -13.98 1.75
CA LYS A 54 16.32 -14.96 0.67
C LYS A 54 14.94 -15.59 0.43
N TRP A 55 14.28 -16.07 1.46
CA TRP A 55 12.94 -16.62 1.37
C TRP A 55 11.93 -15.59 0.83
N LEU A 56 12.02 -14.33 1.28
CA LEU A 56 11.14 -13.26 0.80
C LEU A 56 11.34 -13.03 -0.71
N ALA A 57 12.57 -12.88 -1.17
CA ALA A 57 12.89 -12.67 -2.58
C ALA A 57 12.42 -13.86 -3.46
N GLU A 58 12.61 -15.10 -3.00
CA GLU A 58 12.19 -16.33 -3.68
C GLU A 58 10.64 -16.48 -3.72
N SER A 59 9.91 -15.73 -2.89
CA SER A 59 8.43 -15.72 -2.90
C SER A 59 7.83 -14.93 -4.06
N PHE A 60 8.65 -14.22 -4.84
CA PHE A 60 8.24 -13.41 -5.98
C PHE A 60 8.87 -13.94 -7.26
N ASP A 61 8.16 -13.73 -8.39
CA ASP A 61 8.71 -14.08 -9.71
C ASP A 61 9.93 -13.19 -10.01
N ALA A 62 11.07 -13.84 -10.23
CA ALA A 62 12.33 -13.16 -10.55
C ALA A 62 12.26 -12.34 -11.86
N ALA A 63 11.35 -12.68 -12.79
CA ALA A 63 11.13 -11.89 -13.99
C ALA A 63 10.42 -10.56 -13.71
N CYS A 64 9.68 -10.47 -12.60
CA CYS A 64 8.88 -9.31 -12.21
C CYS A 64 9.41 -8.59 -10.96
N SER A 65 10.53 -9.01 -10.38
CA SER A 65 11.08 -8.42 -9.15
C SER A 65 12.57 -8.14 -9.27
N THR A 66 12.99 -7.04 -8.64
CA THR A 66 14.39 -6.66 -8.50
C THR A 66 14.64 -6.30 -7.04
N TRP A 67 15.63 -6.92 -6.44
CA TRP A 67 15.92 -6.80 -5.02
C TRP A 67 17.28 -6.15 -4.79
N VAL A 68 17.30 -5.14 -3.95
CA VAL A 68 18.52 -4.55 -3.38
C VAL A 68 18.73 -5.19 -2.03
N THR A 69 19.88 -5.81 -1.82
CA THR A 69 20.22 -6.48 -0.56
C THR A 69 20.96 -5.51 0.36
N ASP A 70 20.49 -5.42 1.60
CA ASP A 70 21.15 -4.68 2.70
C ASP A 70 21.79 -5.68 3.67
N ASP A 71 22.89 -5.32 4.30
CA ASP A 71 23.61 -6.22 5.22
C ASP A 71 22.92 -6.44 6.58
N SER A 72 21.79 -5.74 6.83
CA SER A 72 21.00 -5.92 8.04
C SER A 72 19.99 -7.08 7.90
N ASP A 73 19.39 -7.47 9.03
CA ASP A 73 18.32 -8.47 9.04
C ASP A 73 17.07 -7.97 8.31
N THR A 74 16.33 -8.90 7.71
CA THR A 74 15.07 -8.58 7.01
C THR A 74 14.03 -8.04 7.99
N THR A 75 13.30 -7.02 7.57
CA THR A 75 12.16 -6.47 8.31
C THR A 75 11.09 -7.54 8.54
N ILE A 76 10.69 -7.72 9.79
CA ILE A 76 9.65 -8.69 10.19
C ILE A 76 8.54 -7.97 10.96
N SER A 77 7.30 -8.23 10.56
CA SER A 77 6.12 -7.80 11.31
C SER A 77 5.38 -9.00 11.86
N VAL A 78 5.24 -9.06 13.18
CA VAL A 78 4.38 -10.03 13.86
C VAL A 78 2.98 -9.44 13.97
N GLY A 79 2.03 -10.00 13.25
CA GLY A 79 0.63 -9.60 13.29
C GLY A 79 -0.18 -10.50 14.22
N ILE A 80 -0.95 -9.89 15.11
CA ILE A 80 -1.91 -10.56 15.98
C ILE A 80 -3.29 -10.05 15.62
N VAL A 81 -4.21 -10.98 15.35
CA VAL A 81 -5.59 -10.68 14.97
C VAL A 81 -6.51 -11.08 16.12
N HIS A 82 -7.33 -10.14 16.59
CA HIS A 82 -8.37 -10.41 17.57
C HIS A 82 -9.62 -10.99 16.91
N LYS A 83 -10.34 -11.82 17.64
CA LYS A 83 -11.72 -12.18 17.27
C LYS A 83 -12.53 -10.88 17.10
N GLY A 84 -13.12 -10.69 15.93
CA GLY A 84 -13.81 -9.44 15.58
C GLY A 84 -13.09 -8.61 14.51
N GLY A 85 -11.85 -9.00 14.15
CA GLY A 85 -11.14 -8.42 13.02
C GLY A 85 -10.13 -7.32 13.35
N ASP A 86 -10.07 -6.84 14.58
CA ASP A 86 -9.04 -5.91 15.03
C ASP A 86 -7.67 -6.58 14.99
N ARG A 87 -6.65 -5.81 14.66
CA ARG A 87 -5.29 -6.30 14.51
C ARG A 87 -4.26 -5.33 15.04
N VAL A 88 -3.16 -5.90 15.50
CA VAL A 88 -1.98 -5.16 15.94
C VAL A 88 -0.74 -5.77 15.29
N PHE A 89 0.24 -4.93 14.99
CA PHE A 89 1.51 -5.34 14.44
C PHE A 89 2.66 -4.90 15.36
N PHE A 90 3.63 -5.80 15.53
CA PHE A 90 4.93 -5.50 16.11
C PHE A 90 5.96 -5.64 15.00
N THR A 91 6.60 -4.55 14.61
CA THR A 91 7.52 -4.53 13.48
C THR A 91 8.95 -4.28 13.97
N ALA A 92 9.84 -5.23 13.66
CA ALA A 92 11.27 -4.99 13.70
C ALA A 92 11.66 -4.34 12.37
N PRO A 93 12.14 -3.08 12.35
CA PRO A 93 12.33 -2.31 11.11
C PRO A 93 13.40 -2.89 10.19
N GLY A 94 14.41 -3.60 10.74
CA GLY A 94 15.40 -4.34 9.99
C GLY A 94 16.01 -3.54 8.84
N HIS A 95 16.18 -4.18 7.69
CA HIS A 95 16.81 -3.59 6.51
C HIS A 95 16.11 -2.31 6.00
N LEU A 96 14.80 -2.14 6.20
CA LEU A 96 14.10 -0.93 5.73
C LEU A 96 14.64 0.34 6.41
N HIS A 97 15.12 0.23 7.65
CA HIS A 97 15.69 1.37 8.36
C HIS A 97 17.02 1.82 7.78
N HIS A 98 17.75 0.93 7.12
CA HIS A 98 19.09 1.16 6.58
C HIS A 98 19.12 1.27 5.05
N ALA A 99 18.10 0.74 4.37
CA ALA A 99 18.03 0.73 2.92
C ALA A 99 18.12 2.15 2.33
N ARG A 100 18.90 2.28 1.27
CA ARG A 100 19.16 3.57 0.62
C ARG A 100 18.27 3.71 -0.62
N LEU A 101 17.65 4.88 -0.75
CA LEU A 101 16.84 5.18 -1.93
C LEU A 101 17.67 5.15 -3.21
N ASP A 102 18.91 5.65 -3.19
CA ASP A 102 19.80 5.69 -4.36
C ASP A 102 20.01 4.30 -5.00
N ASP A 103 20.14 3.26 -4.15
CA ASP A 103 20.32 1.89 -4.62
C ASP A 103 19.07 1.34 -5.32
N LEU A 104 17.89 1.76 -4.87
CA LEU A 104 16.61 1.44 -5.52
C LEU A 104 16.41 2.24 -6.81
N LEU A 105 16.78 3.52 -6.83
CA LEU A 105 16.66 4.38 -8.01
C LEU A 105 17.40 3.82 -9.23
N ALA A 106 18.58 3.24 -9.00
CA ALA A 106 19.38 2.61 -10.04
C ALA A 106 18.68 1.42 -10.72
N GLN A 107 17.68 0.85 -10.09
CA GLN A 107 16.92 -0.32 -10.58
C GLN A 107 15.58 0.05 -11.25
N ILE A 108 15.16 1.32 -11.19
CA ILE A 108 13.88 1.75 -11.75
C ILE A 108 14.04 1.95 -13.27
N PRO A 109 13.28 1.20 -14.10
CA PRO A 109 13.33 1.38 -15.55
C PRO A 109 12.62 2.67 -15.96
N ALA A 110 12.90 3.14 -17.18
CA ALA A 110 12.05 4.14 -17.82
C ALA A 110 10.64 3.59 -18.06
N ALA A 111 9.66 4.49 -18.10
CA ALA A 111 8.28 4.10 -18.39
C ALA A 111 8.19 3.43 -19.78
N PRO A 112 7.53 2.28 -19.89
CA PRO A 112 7.22 1.70 -21.18
C PRO A 112 6.21 2.60 -21.94
N SER A 113 6.08 2.37 -23.25
CA SER A 113 5.08 3.07 -24.05
C SER A 113 3.65 2.74 -23.58
N GLY A 114 2.78 3.72 -23.60
CA GLY A 114 1.38 3.58 -23.17
C GLY A 114 1.13 4.11 -21.75
N SER A 115 -0.04 3.77 -21.20
CA SER A 115 -0.45 4.22 -19.87
C SER A 115 0.22 3.36 -18.81
N SER A 116 1.29 3.87 -18.20
CA SER A 116 2.11 3.16 -17.23
C SER A 116 2.18 3.90 -15.90
N PHE A 117 2.09 3.16 -14.79
CA PHE A 117 2.04 3.70 -13.44
C PHE A 117 3.25 3.27 -12.62
N ALA A 118 3.83 4.21 -11.88
CA ALA A 118 4.75 3.94 -10.79
C ALA A 118 4.06 4.22 -9.47
N CYS A 119 3.95 3.20 -8.60
CA CYS A 119 3.32 3.32 -7.30
C CYS A 119 4.35 3.22 -6.18
N ILE A 120 4.43 4.25 -5.33
CA ILE A 120 5.21 4.24 -4.11
C ILE A 120 4.29 3.80 -2.97
N SER A 121 4.65 2.75 -2.23
CA SER A 121 3.80 2.19 -1.18
C SER A 121 4.56 1.95 0.11
N GLY A 122 3.97 2.35 1.27
CA GLY A 122 4.44 2.00 2.61
C GLY A 122 5.79 2.60 2.99
N GLY A 123 6.08 3.83 2.56
CA GLY A 123 7.41 4.44 2.64
C GLY A 123 7.90 4.83 4.05
N PHE A 124 7.03 5.01 5.04
CA PHE A 124 7.39 5.56 6.34
C PHE A 124 8.36 4.71 7.19
N LEU A 125 8.49 3.42 6.89
CA LEU A 125 9.48 2.56 7.57
C LEU A 125 10.90 2.68 6.99
N MET A 126 11.07 3.40 5.88
CA MET A 126 12.35 3.60 5.20
C MET A 126 12.72 5.09 5.22
N PRO A 127 13.55 5.56 6.18
CA PRO A 127 13.90 6.98 6.32
C PRO A 127 14.43 7.63 5.05
N SER A 128 15.30 6.92 4.33
CA SER A 128 15.86 7.37 3.05
C SER A 128 14.76 7.62 1.98
N LEU A 129 13.72 6.78 1.94
CA LEU A 129 12.58 6.99 1.04
C LEU A 129 11.74 8.18 1.50
N VAL A 130 11.49 8.31 2.81
CA VAL A 130 10.74 9.46 3.37
C VAL A 130 11.40 10.78 2.96
N GLU A 131 12.72 10.87 3.06
CA GLU A 131 13.47 12.08 2.68
C GLU A 131 13.49 12.30 1.16
N GLY A 132 13.59 11.23 0.38
CA GLY A 132 13.77 11.31 -1.07
C GLY A 132 12.49 11.17 -1.91
N THR A 133 11.31 10.92 -1.32
CA THR A 133 10.07 10.67 -2.08
C THR A 133 9.70 11.81 -3.03
N SER A 134 9.86 13.07 -2.64
CA SER A 134 9.58 14.22 -3.52
C SER A 134 10.46 14.22 -4.77
N GLU A 135 11.74 13.93 -4.62
CA GLU A 135 12.67 13.82 -5.75
C GLU A 135 12.36 12.61 -6.62
N LEU A 136 12.06 11.47 -6.01
CA LEU A 136 11.63 10.25 -6.71
C LEU A 136 10.39 10.51 -7.56
N LEU A 137 9.36 11.16 -7.03
CA LEU A 137 8.15 11.50 -7.79
C LEU A 137 8.46 12.38 -9.00
N ARG A 138 9.32 13.39 -8.82
CA ARG A 138 9.75 14.25 -9.94
C ARG A 138 10.56 13.47 -10.98
N LEU A 139 11.42 12.55 -10.53
CA LEU A 139 12.19 11.68 -11.43
C LEU A 139 11.29 10.77 -12.25
N LEU A 140 10.35 10.08 -11.60
CA LEU A 140 9.39 9.18 -12.25
C LEU A 140 8.58 9.91 -13.33
N LYS A 141 8.09 11.11 -13.03
CA LYS A 141 7.38 11.94 -14.02
C LYS A 141 8.26 12.34 -15.21
N ARG A 142 9.51 12.72 -14.97
CA ARG A 142 10.47 13.00 -16.06
C ARG A 142 10.73 11.77 -16.94
N GLN A 143 10.64 10.56 -16.36
CA GLN A 143 10.78 9.29 -17.07
C GLN A 143 9.50 8.82 -17.78
N GLY A 144 8.42 9.59 -17.71
CA GLY A 144 7.15 9.31 -18.39
C GLY A 144 6.14 8.49 -17.59
N TRP A 145 6.40 8.21 -16.29
CA TRP A 145 5.46 7.50 -15.44
C TRP A 145 4.32 8.41 -14.98
N GLN A 146 3.10 7.87 -14.99
CA GLN A 146 2.03 8.37 -14.12
C GLN A 146 2.32 7.88 -12.71
N THR A 147 2.21 8.77 -11.73
CA THR A 147 2.65 8.49 -10.36
C THR A 147 1.49 8.25 -9.41
N ALA A 148 1.60 7.22 -8.59
CA ALA A 148 0.67 6.93 -7.51
C ALA A 148 1.43 6.81 -6.18
N ILE A 149 0.81 7.20 -5.07
CA ILE A 149 1.36 7.03 -3.73
C ILE A 149 0.31 6.48 -2.77
N ASP A 150 0.69 5.45 -2.04
CA ASP A 150 0.03 4.98 -0.82
C ASP A 150 1.04 5.12 0.32
N PRO A 151 1.06 6.25 1.04
CA PRO A 151 2.11 6.52 2.02
C PRO A 151 2.06 5.53 3.20
N GLY A 152 0.89 5.01 3.51
CA GLY A 152 0.62 4.26 4.72
C GLY A 152 0.54 5.16 5.95
N TRP A 153 0.40 4.54 7.12
CA TRP A 153 0.35 5.25 8.40
C TRP A 153 1.77 5.46 8.95
N PRO A 154 2.16 6.72 9.27
CA PRO A 154 3.47 6.96 9.87
C PRO A 154 3.52 6.41 11.30
N PRO A 155 4.61 5.69 11.68
CA PRO A 155 4.73 5.07 13.02
C PRO A 155 4.56 6.05 14.17
N GLU A 156 4.99 7.29 13.98
CA GLU A 156 4.89 8.38 14.96
C GLU A 156 3.57 9.16 14.89
N GLY A 157 2.63 8.68 14.06
CA GLY A 157 1.37 9.37 13.79
C GLY A 157 1.54 10.61 12.91
N TRP A 158 0.47 11.39 12.79
CA TRP A 158 0.39 12.60 11.97
C TRP A 158 1.00 13.80 12.70
N THR A 159 2.30 13.74 12.95
CA THR A 159 3.07 14.90 13.45
C THR A 159 3.09 16.01 12.38
N ALA A 160 3.35 17.26 12.78
CA ALA A 160 3.46 18.38 11.84
C ALA A 160 4.49 18.11 10.72
N ALA A 161 5.59 17.40 11.03
CA ALA A 161 6.61 17.04 10.07
C ALA A 161 6.08 15.99 9.06
N ASN A 162 5.41 14.93 9.53
CA ASN A 162 4.84 13.90 8.67
C ASN A 162 3.72 14.45 7.79
N MET A 163 2.89 15.34 8.33
CA MET A 163 1.86 16.04 7.56
C MET A 163 2.47 16.91 6.46
N ALA A 164 3.48 17.73 6.79
CA ALA A 164 4.13 18.60 5.82
C ALA A 164 4.74 17.80 4.66
N ARG A 165 5.44 16.69 4.96
CA ARG A 165 6.00 15.79 3.95
C ARG A 165 4.89 15.15 3.09
N SER A 166 3.84 14.64 3.73
CA SER A 166 2.73 14.03 3.00
C SER A 166 2.04 15.02 2.06
N PHE A 167 1.81 16.26 2.49
CA PHE A 167 1.26 17.30 1.62
C PHE A 167 2.19 17.63 0.44
N GLU A 168 3.50 17.66 0.66
CA GLU A 168 4.44 17.82 -0.45
C GLU A 168 4.32 16.67 -1.45
N TRP A 169 4.31 15.42 -1.00
CA TRP A 169 4.13 14.26 -1.89
C TRP A 169 2.80 14.30 -2.65
N LEU A 170 1.71 14.60 -1.93
CA LEU A 170 0.38 14.71 -2.53
C LEU A 170 0.30 15.82 -3.59
N SER A 171 1.07 16.89 -3.43
CA SER A 171 1.14 17.95 -4.45
C SER A 171 1.88 17.55 -5.73
N LEU A 172 2.69 16.50 -5.68
CA LEU A 172 3.52 16.02 -6.77
C LEU A 172 2.95 14.82 -7.52
N VAL A 173 2.07 14.03 -6.90
CA VAL A 173 1.59 12.77 -7.41
C VAL A 173 0.35 12.95 -8.31
N ASP A 174 0.09 12.01 -9.23
CA ASP A 174 -1.13 12.03 -10.06
C ASP A 174 -2.30 11.36 -9.32
N TYR A 175 -2.01 10.32 -8.52
CA TYR A 175 -2.99 9.55 -7.75
C TYR A 175 -2.55 9.38 -6.30
N ALA A 176 -3.29 9.96 -5.37
CA ALA A 176 -3.14 9.75 -3.93
C ALA A 176 -4.08 8.61 -3.49
N LEU A 177 -3.54 7.48 -3.03
CA LEU A 177 -4.28 6.26 -2.69
C LEU A 177 -4.37 6.10 -1.17
N LEU A 178 -5.24 6.85 -0.52
CA LEU A 178 -5.35 6.91 0.94
C LEU A 178 -6.48 6.02 1.47
N ASN A 179 -6.37 5.57 2.71
CA ASN A 179 -7.52 5.03 3.43
C ASN A 179 -8.26 6.13 4.21
N ALA A 180 -9.46 5.82 4.73
CA ALA A 180 -10.29 6.79 5.44
C ALA A 180 -9.59 7.40 6.66
N GLU A 181 -8.84 6.62 7.42
CA GLU A 181 -8.14 7.10 8.62
C GLU A 181 -6.95 8.01 8.25
N GLU A 182 -6.23 7.70 7.17
CA GLU A 182 -5.18 8.56 6.64
C GLU A 182 -5.73 9.91 6.15
N VAL A 183 -6.90 9.89 5.48
CA VAL A 183 -7.60 11.12 5.03
C VAL A 183 -8.01 11.97 6.23
N LYS A 184 -8.62 11.38 7.25
CA LYS A 184 -9.00 12.08 8.50
C LYS A 184 -7.78 12.65 9.21
N GLY A 185 -6.73 11.83 9.38
CA GLY A 185 -5.50 12.26 10.06
C GLY A 185 -4.81 13.42 9.35
N LEU A 186 -4.70 13.37 8.02
CA LEU A 186 -4.11 14.46 7.22
C LEU A 186 -4.97 15.72 7.18
N ALA A 187 -6.28 15.59 7.23
CA ALA A 187 -7.21 16.71 7.23
C ALA A 187 -7.43 17.30 8.63
N GLU A 188 -6.96 16.62 9.69
CA GLU A 188 -7.27 16.94 11.09
C GLU A 188 -8.78 17.10 11.29
N ASP A 189 -9.55 16.09 10.81
CA ASP A 189 -11.01 16.10 10.87
C ASP A 189 -11.57 14.68 10.99
N ASP A 190 -12.33 14.41 12.03
CA ASP A 190 -12.93 13.08 12.28
C ASP A 190 -14.11 12.78 11.35
N ASP A 191 -14.75 13.82 10.77
CA ASP A 191 -15.77 13.65 9.74
C ASP A 191 -15.10 13.39 8.39
N LEU A 192 -15.34 12.20 7.84
CA LEU A 192 -14.68 11.77 6.61
C LEU A 192 -15.06 12.64 5.40
N ASP A 193 -16.33 13.07 5.30
CA ASP A 193 -16.77 13.86 4.15
C ASP A 193 -16.16 15.27 4.21
N ALA A 194 -16.11 15.88 5.39
CA ALA A 194 -15.40 17.15 5.62
C ALA A 194 -13.89 16.99 5.35
N ALA A 195 -13.28 15.91 5.80
CA ALA A 195 -11.87 15.61 5.58
C ALA A 195 -11.55 15.45 4.07
N ILE A 196 -12.41 14.76 3.31
CA ILE A 196 -12.27 14.62 1.85
C ILE A 196 -12.33 15.99 1.17
N ILE A 197 -13.27 16.85 1.54
CA ILE A 197 -13.41 18.21 0.99
C ILE A 197 -12.14 19.03 1.29
N LYS A 198 -11.68 19.03 2.54
CA LYS A 198 -10.47 19.77 2.95
C LYS A 198 -9.22 19.28 2.21
N LEU A 199 -9.05 17.96 2.09
CA LEU A 199 -7.87 17.39 1.47
C LEU A 199 -7.87 17.58 -0.04
N SER A 200 -9.01 17.35 -0.71
CA SER A 200 -9.14 17.56 -2.17
C SER A 200 -8.93 19.02 -2.57
N ALA A 201 -9.31 19.98 -1.72
CA ALA A 201 -9.05 21.40 -1.97
C ALA A 201 -7.54 21.77 -1.92
N ARG A 202 -6.71 20.93 -1.31
CA ARG A 202 -5.24 21.09 -1.27
C ARG A 202 -4.51 20.45 -2.44
N LEU A 203 -5.19 19.58 -3.19
CA LEU A 203 -4.63 18.97 -4.39
C LEU A 203 -4.71 19.95 -5.56
N GLY A 204 -3.72 19.92 -6.43
CA GLY A 204 -3.72 20.69 -7.67
C GLY A 204 -4.72 20.15 -8.69
N GLY A 205 -5.00 20.92 -9.74
CA GLY A 205 -5.83 20.46 -10.84
C GLY A 205 -5.24 19.24 -11.55
N GLY A 206 -6.11 18.29 -11.90
CA GLY A 206 -5.74 17.04 -12.57
C GLY A 206 -5.24 15.91 -11.67
N GLN A 207 -5.04 16.15 -10.37
CA GLN A 207 -4.70 15.11 -9.40
C GLN A 207 -5.97 14.39 -8.92
N THR A 208 -5.83 13.11 -8.59
CA THR A 208 -6.94 12.29 -8.09
C THR A 208 -6.68 11.85 -6.65
N LEU A 209 -7.58 12.20 -5.74
CA LEU A 209 -7.63 11.64 -4.40
C LEU A 209 -8.52 10.39 -4.42
N VAL A 210 -7.96 9.24 -4.13
CA VAL A 210 -8.68 7.96 -4.00
C VAL A 210 -8.76 7.61 -2.53
N ILE A 211 -9.95 7.31 -2.03
CA ILE A 211 -10.22 7.02 -0.63
C ILE A 211 -10.75 5.60 -0.49
N LYS A 212 -9.98 4.73 0.15
CA LYS A 212 -10.37 3.36 0.52
C LYS A 212 -11.17 3.42 1.82
N LYS A 213 -12.48 3.03 1.78
CA LYS A 213 -13.42 3.18 2.90
C LYS A 213 -13.79 1.85 3.55
N GLY A 214 -12.95 0.82 3.39
CA GLY A 214 -13.20 -0.50 3.94
C GLY A 214 -14.53 -1.10 3.48
N PRO A 215 -15.45 -1.46 4.40
CA PRO A 215 -16.74 -2.07 4.04
C PRO A 215 -17.64 -1.15 3.22
N ASP A 216 -17.44 0.17 3.26
CA ASP A 216 -18.20 1.15 2.49
C ASP A 216 -17.68 1.32 1.05
N GLY A 217 -16.64 0.56 0.67
CA GLY A 217 -16.07 0.56 -0.67
C GLY A 217 -14.99 1.61 -0.86
N ALA A 218 -15.07 2.39 -1.93
CA ALA A 218 -14.08 3.44 -2.23
C ALA A 218 -14.71 4.63 -2.94
N ALA A 219 -14.01 5.77 -2.88
CA ALA A 219 -14.36 6.97 -3.62
C ALA A 219 -13.12 7.55 -4.32
N ALA A 220 -13.32 8.37 -5.35
CA ALA A 220 -12.28 9.18 -5.96
C ALA A 220 -12.80 10.59 -6.23
N VAL A 221 -11.96 11.58 -5.93
CA VAL A 221 -12.25 12.99 -6.22
C VAL A 221 -11.18 13.52 -7.16
N ARG A 222 -11.62 14.11 -8.27
CA ARG A 222 -10.76 14.80 -9.24
C ARG A 222 -11.48 16.02 -9.78
N ASP A 223 -10.85 17.17 -9.72
CA ASP A 223 -11.40 18.44 -10.25
C ASP A 223 -12.85 18.72 -9.77
N GLY A 224 -13.14 18.40 -8.51
CA GLY A 224 -14.46 18.53 -7.87
C GLY A 224 -15.48 17.44 -8.25
N MET A 225 -15.14 16.52 -9.15
CA MET A 225 -16.00 15.38 -9.48
C MET A 225 -15.76 14.23 -8.51
N LEU A 226 -16.84 13.69 -7.93
CA LEU A 226 -16.82 12.54 -7.05
C LEU A 226 -17.32 11.29 -7.78
N LEU A 227 -16.49 10.24 -7.77
CA LEU A 227 -16.86 8.88 -8.17
C LEU A 227 -16.91 8.00 -6.93
N SER A 228 -17.72 6.94 -6.94
CA SER A 228 -17.76 6.00 -5.82
C SER A 228 -18.11 4.58 -6.29
N ALA A 229 -17.59 3.58 -5.55
CA ALA A 229 -17.91 2.17 -5.72
C ALA A 229 -18.18 1.54 -4.36
N LYS A 230 -19.30 0.83 -4.22
CA LYS A 230 -19.69 0.12 -2.99
C LYS A 230 -19.01 -1.24 -2.90
N ALA A 231 -18.58 -1.63 -1.70
CA ALA A 231 -18.09 -2.97 -1.47
C ALA A 231 -19.24 -3.99 -1.45
N PRO A 232 -19.06 -5.16 -2.09
CA PRO A 232 -20.01 -6.26 -1.93
C PRO A 232 -19.93 -6.80 -0.50
N PRO A 233 -21.04 -7.29 0.07
CA PRO A 233 -21.00 -7.96 1.36
C PRO A 233 -20.21 -9.28 1.26
N VAL A 234 -19.19 -9.44 2.09
CA VAL A 234 -18.35 -10.65 2.11
C VAL A 234 -18.09 -11.11 3.54
N LYS A 235 -17.85 -12.40 3.72
CA LYS A 235 -17.35 -12.92 5.00
C LYS A 235 -15.85 -12.69 5.06
N VAL A 236 -15.44 -11.75 5.89
CA VAL A 236 -14.02 -11.40 6.05
C VAL A 236 -13.27 -12.54 6.77
N ILE A 237 -12.14 -12.95 6.18
CA ILE A 237 -11.18 -13.91 6.74
C ILE A 237 -9.94 -13.15 7.25
N ASP A 238 -9.40 -12.24 6.43
CA ASP A 238 -8.18 -11.48 6.76
C ASP A 238 -8.11 -10.21 5.93
N THR A 239 -8.03 -9.06 6.59
CA THR A 239 -8.01 -7.74 5.96
C THR A 239 -6.61 -7.20 5.63
N VAL A 240 -5.53 -7.89 6.03
CA VAL A 240 -4.16 -7.42 5.77
C VAL A 240 -3.89 -7.41 4.27
N GLY A 241 -3.38 -6.28 3.74
CA GLY A 241 -3.11 -6.13 2.31
C GLY A 241 -4.36 -5.87 1.44
N ALA A 242 -5.52 -5.60 2.04
CA ALA A 242 -6.73 -5.22 1.29
C ALA A 242 -6.52 -3.93 0.48
N GLY A 243 -5.90 -2.91 1.10
CA GLY A 243 -5.54 -1.65 0.45
C GLY A 243 -4.56 -1.86 -0.70
N ASP A 244 -3.54 -2.69 -0.48
CA ASP A 244 -2.53 -3.01 -1.49
C ASP A 244 -3.15 -3.74 -2.70
N THR A 245 -4.08 -4.67 -2.45
CA THR A 245 -4.84 -5.37 -3.50
C THR A 245 -5.76 -4.41 -4.26
N PHE A 246 -6.41 -3.48 -3.55
CA PHE A 246 -7.19 -2.41 -4.18
C PHE A 246 -6.30 -1.58 -5.11
N ASN A 247 -5.15 -1.11 -4.62
CA ASN A 247 -4.21 -0.30 -5.39
C ASN A 247 -3.78 -1.02 -6.68
N ALA A 248 -3.44 -2.31 -6.58
CA ALA A 248 -3.06 -3.15 -7.71
C ALA A 248 -4.15 -3.19 -8.79
N ALA A 249 -5.38 -3.54 -8.43
CA ALA A 249 -6.49 -3.67 -9.37
C ALA A 249 -6.94 -2.32 -9.94
N PHE A 250 -6.94 -1.25 -9.11
CA PHE A 250 -7.26 0.11 -9.51
C PHE A 250 -6.29 0.62 -10.58
N LEU A 251 -4.98 0.55 -10.32
CA LEU A 251 -3.95 1.00 -11.25
C LEU A 251 -3.91 0.13 -12.52
N ALA A 252 -4.14 -1.19 -12.39
CA ALA A 252 -4.23 -2.08 -13.53
C ALA A 252 -5.40 -1.72 -14.48
N ALA A 253 -6.57 -1.37 -13.95
CA ALA A 253 -7.70 -0.92 -14.76
C ALA A 253 -7.41 0.42 -15.45
N LEU A 254 -6.78 1.37 -14.74
CA LEU A 254 -6.34 2.63 -15.35
C LEU A 254 -5.30 2.41 -16.46
N SER A 255 -4.37 1.49 -16.29
CA SER A 255 -3.37 1.18 -17.34
C SER A 255 -3.99 0.57 -18.60
N ARG A 256 -5.17 -0.02 -18.50
CA ARG A 256 -6.00 -0.48 -19.62
C ARG A 256 -6.98 0.59 -20.14
N GLU A 257 -6.88 1.82 -19.61
CA GLU A 257 -7.72 2.96 -20.02
C GLU A 257 -9.23 2.75 -19.79
N GLU A 258 -9.61 1.91 -18.81
CA GLU A 258 -11.00 1.58 -18.51
C GLU A 258 -11.78 2.74 -17.83
N GLY A 259 -11.09 3.80 -17.42
CA GLY A 259 -11.68 4.96 -16.77
C GLY A 259 -11.79 4.83 -15.24
N GLY A 260 -11.99 5.97 -14.56
CA GLY A 260 -11.92 6.04 -13.10
C GLY A 260 -13.02 5.26 -12.37
N GLN A 261 -14.24 5.24 -12.89
CA GLN A 261 -15.35 4.49 -12.27
C GLN A 261 -15.10 2.97 -12.32
N ALA A 262 -14.71 2.45 -13.48
CA ALA A 262 -14.38 1.03 -13.63
C ALA A 262 -13.15 0.65 -12.77
N ALA A 263 -12.15 1.52 -12.69
CA ALA A 263 -10.97 1.31 -11.85
C ALA A 263 -11.35 1.19 -10.35
N LEU A 264 -12.24 2.05 -9.83
CA LEU A 264 -12.76 1.94 -8.46
C LEU A 264 -13.47 0.60 -8.24
N GLU A 265 -14.34 0.19 -9.17
CA GLU A 265 -15.07 -1.07 -9.09
C GLU A 265 -14.15 -2.28 -9.11
N HIS A 266 -13.11 -2.27 -9.95
CA HIS A 266 -12.08 -3.32 -9.98
C HIS A 266 -11.31 -3.38 -8.67
N GLY A 267 -10.87 -2.24 -8.14
CA GLY A 267 -10.17 -2.14 -6.86
C GLY A 267 -10.99 -2.72 -5.71
N VAL A 268 -12.24 -2.28 -5.58
CA VAL A 268 -13.15 -2.76 -4.51
C VAL A 268 -13.43 -4.26 -4.65
N ARG A 269 -13.68 -4.75 -5.85
CA ARG A 269 -13.97 -6.17 -6.12
C ARG A 269 -12.77 -7.06 -5.78
N ALA A 270 -11.58 -6.70 -6.25
CA ALA A 270 -10.36 -7.45 -5.97
C ALA A 270 -10.02 -7.48 -4.48
N ALA A 271 -10.12 -6.34 -3.79
CA ALA A 271 -9.91 -6.26 -2.35
C ALA A 271 -10.92 -7.14 -1.59
N SER A 272 -12.22 -7.08 -1.95
CA SER A 272 -13.27 -7.89 -1.32
C SER A 272 -13.04 -9.39 -1.51
N LEU A 273 -12.62 -9.82 -2.70
CA LEU A 273 -12.27 -11.22 -2.98
C LEU A 273 -11.06 -11.66 -2.15
N ALA A 274 -10.00 -10.84 -2.10
CA ALA A 274 -8.77 -11.18 -1.40
C ALA A 274 -8.98 -11.36 0.11
N ILE A 275 -9.82 -10.52 0.74
CA ILE A 275 -10.07 -10.61 2.19
C ILE A 275 -11.05 -11.73 2.58
N SER A 276 -11.77 -12.31 1.62
CA SER A 276 -12.82 -13.33 1.84
C SER A 276 -12.44 -14.73 1.38
N THR A 277 -11.23 -14.93 0.87
CA THR A 277 -10.75 -16.23 0.38
C THR A 277 -9.47 -16.69 1.09
N PHE A 278 -9.37 -18.00 1.29
CA PHE A 278 -8.16 -18.66 1.77
C PHE A 278 -7.95 -20.01 1.03
N PRO A 279 -6.79 -20.25 0.41
CA PRO A 279 -5.73 -19.27 0.12
C PRO A 279 -6.27 -18.04 -0.60
N ARG A 280 -5.59 -16.90 -0.41
CA ARG A 280 -6.01 -15.63 -0.97
C ARG A 280 -6.06 -15.68 -2.50
N LYS A 281 -7.17 -15.19 -3.08
CA LYS A 281 -7.34 -15.02 -4.51
C LYS A 281 -7.41 -13.55 -4.88
N TYR A 282 -6.92 -13.21 -6.07
CA TYR A 282 -6.88 -11.83 -6.57
C TYR A 282 -7.72 -11.63 -7.84
N SER A 283 -8.10 -12.71 -8.50
CA SER A 283 -9.00 -12.76 -9.66
C SER A 283 -10.04 -13.87 -9.47
N ALA A 284 -11.23 -13.68 -10.05
CA ALA A 284 -12.32 -14.65 -10.02
C ALA A 284 -12.03 -15.81 -10.96
#